data_4db2692cadb865424d6eeeabe951b26e
#
_entry.id   4db2692cadb865424d6eeeabe951b26e
#
_cell.length_a   1.000
_cell.length_b   1.000
_cell.length_c   1.000
_cell.angle_alpha   90.00
_cell.angle_beta   90.00
_cell.angle_gamma   90.00
#
_symmetry.space_group_name_H-M   'P 1'
#
loop_
_entity.id
_entity.type
_entity.pdbx_description
1 polymer ?
#
loop_
_entity_poly.entity_id
_entity_poly.type
_entity_poly.pdbx_seq_one_letter_code
_entity_poly.pdbx_strand_id
1 'polypeptide(L)'
;MDRISSHHASPVVRAAFGGLAFLFLSGCAASETLISKRNLDVQTKMSETVFLEPVGPKMKVIWIEVRNTSDKDNFDLEGPIKEAVAKRGYRVTQDPDEAHYRLQINILQVSKADPTAAAAALHNGYGGAIALGAVAGGGLGYAAGGGYGGLAGGAFAGGALGGLTEHVTGAFVKDVTFMVITDIQLVEKAAPGVIVRQDSQQNLKQGMGGSQQQSSSEVTKNKKYRVRVVSTANKANLEYDEAAPALTQGLTRSLSGLF
;
A
#
# COMPACT_ATOMS: atom_id res chain seq x y z
N MET A 1 -74.77 8.35 -12.98
CA MET A 1 -73.83 7.81 -14.01
C MET A 1 -72.69 8.82 -14.18
N ASP A 2 -71.72 8.78 -13.29
CA ASP A 2 -70.58 9.73 -13.28
C ASP A 2 -69.44 9.17 -14.08
N ARG A 3 -69.04 9.89 -15.13
CA ARG A 3 -67.89 9.59 -15.95
C ARG A 3 -66.66 10.12 -15.21
N ILE A 4 -65.81 9.22 -14.69
CA ILE A 4 -64.44 9.55 -14.17
C ILE A 4 -63.55 9.87 -15.38
N SER A 5 -63.25 11.13 -15.54
CA SER A 5 -62.28 11.62 -16.55
C SER A 5 -60.88 11.23 -16.14
N SER A 6 -60.29 10.26 -16.83
CA SER A 6 -58.86 9.89 -16.65
C SER A 6 -57.99 10.94 -17.36
N HIS A 7 -57.39 11.84 -16.60
CA HIS A 7 -56.35 12.73 -17.11
C HIS A 7 -55.07 11.94 -17.38
N HIS A 8 -54.85 11.56 -18.63
CA HIS A 8 -53.56 11.04 -19.07
C HIS A 8 -52.55 12.20 -19.13
N ALA A 9 -51.65 12.26 -18.18
CA ALA A 9 -50.52 13.20 -18.22
C ALA A 9 -49.69 12.95 -19.50
N SER A 10 -49.37 14.02 -20.21
CA SER A 10 -48.64 13.98 -21.48
C SER A 10 -47.22 13.34 -21.30
N PRO A 11 -46.71 12.67 -22.35
CA PRO A 11 -45.39 12.01 -22.26
C PRO A 11 -44.25 12.98 -21.91
N VAL A 12 -44.38 14.25 -22.25
CA VAL A 12 -43.42 15.32 -21.91
C VAL A 12 -43.34 15.55 -20.39
N VAL A 13 -44.50 15.54 -19.69
CA VAL A 13 -44.53 15.69 -18.22
C VAL A 13 -43.92 14.50 -17.52
N ARG A 14 -44.11 13.28 -18.04
CA ARG A 14 -43.48 12.07 -17.48
C ARG A 14 -41.95 12.05 -17.68
N ALA A 15 -41.46 12.54 -18.83
CA ALA A 15 -40.04 12.67 -19.10
C ALA A 15 -39.37 13.74 -18.20
N ALA A 16 -40.05 14.86 -17.96
CA ALA A 16 -39.58 15.93 -17.09
C ALA A 16 -39.51 15.49 -15.62
N PHE A 17 -40.50 14.73 -15.14
CA PHE A 17 -40.48 14.18 -13.77
C PHE A 17 -39.40 13.09 -13.59
N GLY A 18 -39.17 12.25 -14.60
CA GLY A 18 -38.11 11.23 -14.59
C GLY A 18 -36.70 11.87 -14.54
N GLY A 19 -36.48 12.93 -15.33
CA GLY A 19 -35.21 13.66 -15.33
C GLY A 19 -34.91 14.39 -14.01
N LEU A 20 -35.95 14.97 -13.40
CA LEU A 20 -35.81 15.68 -12.12
C LEU A 20 -35.51 14.70 -10.96
N ALA A 21 -36.16 13.53 -10.94
CA ALA A 21 -35.88 12.49 -9.94
C ALA A 21 -34.45 11.94 -10.02
N PHE A 22 -33.86 11.85 -11.22
CA PHE A 22 -32.49 11.39 -11.42
C PHE A 22 -31.46 12.41 -10.87
N LEU A 23 -31.74 13.71 -10.95
CA LEU A 23 -30.88 14.76 -10.40
C LEU A 23 -30.84 14.76 -8.87
N PHE A 24 -31.91 14.37 -8.19
CA PHE A 24 -31.93 14.29 -6.72
C PHE A 24 -31.16 13.06 -6.18
N LEU A 25 -31.09 11.96 -6.91
CA LEU A 25 -30.39 10.76 -6.50
C LEU A 25 -28.85 10.92 -6.56
N SER A 26 -28.36 11.73 -7.49
CA SER A 26 -26.90 12.00 -7.62
C SER A 26 -26.33 12.84 -6.48
N GLY A 27 -27.15 13.69 -5.86
CA GLY A 27 -26.73 14.56 -4.75
C GLY A 27 -26.48 13.81 -3.44
N CYS A 28 -27.17 12.70 -3.18
CA CYS A 28 -27.04 11.94 -1.95
C CYS A 28 -25.69 11.19 -1.86
N ALA A 29 -25.21 10.63 -2.96
CA ALA A 29 -23.95 9.89 -2.98
C ALA A 29 -22.72 10.79 -2.70
N ALA A 30 -22.71 12.00 -3.27
CA ALA A 30 -21.64 12.97 -3.02
C ALA A 30 -21.61 13.45 -1.55
N SER A 31 -22.77 13.64 -0.94
CA SER A 31 -22.88 14.04 0.47
C SER A 31 -22.41 12.94 1.42
N GLU A 32 -22.72 11.68 1.12
CA GLU A 32 -22.28 10.53 1.90
C GLU A 32 -20.76 10.38 1.89
N THR A 33 -20.14 10.49 0.72
CA THR A 33 -18.69 10.43 0.57
C THR A 33 -17.99 11.57 1.32
N LEU A 34 -18.50 12.80 1.23
CA LEU A 34 -17.97 13.94 1.98
C LEU A 34 -18.05 13.75 3.50
N ILE A 35 -19.13 13.18 3.99
CA ILE A 35 -19.33 12.97 5.42
C ILE A 35 -18.48 11.80 5.92
N SER A 36 -18.49 10.67 5.23
CA SER A 36 -17.80 9.44 5.63
C SER A 36 -16.28 9.54 5.47
N LYS A 37 -15.79 10.27 4.47
CA LYS A 37 -14.37 10.44 4.12
C LYS A 37 -13.83 11.85 4.41
N ARG A 38 -14.46 12.56 5.34
CA ARG A 38 -14.03 13.92 5.71
C ARG A 38 -12.66 13.96 6.40
N ASN A 39 -12.38 12.97 7.21
CA ASN A 39 -11.15 12.86 7.95
C ASN A 39 -10.15 11.96 7.20
N LEU A 40 -8.88 12.32 7.26
CA LEU A 40 -7.80 11.51 6.72
C LEU A 40 -7.69 10.21 7.52
N ASP A 41 -7.93 9.08 6.85
CA ASP A 41 -7.72 7.72 7.40
C ASP A 41 -6.39 7.18 6.93
N VAL A 42 -5.50 6.86 7.88
CA VAL A 42 -4.18 6.30 7.59
C VAL A 42 -4.05 4.93 8.22
N GLN A 43 -3.80 3.92 7.40
CA GLN A 43 -3.58 2.56 7.83
C GLN A 43 -2.21 2.07 7.38
N THR A 44 -1.49 1.41 8.29
CA THR A 44 -0.19 0.81 7.97
C THR A 44 -0.15 -0.61 8.52
N LYS A 45 0.22 -1.56 7.67
CA LYS A 45 0.34 -2.98 8.03
C LYS A 45 1.66 -3.56 7.54
N MET A 46 2.22 -4.43 8.36
CA MET A 46 3.35 -5.30 8.00
C MET A 46 2.85 -6.69 7.59
N SER A 47 3.55 -7.31 6.66
CA SER A 47 3.26 -8.69 6.22
C SER A 47 3.51 -9.72 7.31
N GLU A 48 4.50 -9.48 8.16
CA GLU A 48 4.91 -10.38 9.23
C GLU A 48 5.33 -9.58 10.46
N THR A 49 5.16 -10.19 11.64
CA THR A 49 5.65 -9.61 12.90
C THR A 49 7.07 -10.09 13.15
N VAL A 50 7.99 -9.17 13.35
CA VAL A 50 9.38 -9.46 13.72
C VAL A 50 9.58 -9.15 15.19
N PHE A 51 10.13 -10.11 15.92
CA PHE A 51 10.55 -9.93 17.31
C PHE A 51 12.08 -9.95 17.36
N LEU A 52 12.66 -8.85 17.83
CA LEU A 52 14.10 -8.73 18.04
C LEU A 52 14.46 -9.19 19.44
N GLU A 53 15.64 -9.80 19.57
CA GLU A 53 16.19 -10.13 20.89
C GLU A 53 16.51 -8.84 21.67
N PRO A 54 16.11 -8.76 22.94
CA PRO A 54 16.49 -7.62 23.79
C PRO A 54 18.01 -7.54 23.96
N VAL A 55 18.57 -6.36 23.72
CA VAL A 55 20.02 -6.14 23.85
C VAL A 55 20.34 -5.05 24.86
N GLY A 56 21.53 -5.14 25.44
CA GLY A 56 22.02 -4.12 26.37
C GLY A 56 22.30 -2.79 25.63
N PRO A 57 22.39 -1.66 26.38
CA PRO A 57 22.54 -0.32 25.79
C PRO A 57 23.73 -0.16 24.84
N LYS A 58 24.85 -0.88 25.11
CA LYS A 58 26.04 -0.83 24.25
C LYS A 58 25.82 -1.43 22.86
N MET A 59 24.86 -2.35 22.71
CA MET A 59 24.52 -3.00 21.44
C MET A 59 23.34 -2.32 20.72
N LYS A 60 22.72 -1.28 21.30
CA LYS A 60 21.70 -0.47 20.66
C LYS A 60 22.31 0.45 19.61
N VAL A 61 22.94 -0.14 18.60
CA VAL A 61 23.56 0.55 17.47
C VAL A 61 22.93 0.07 16.19
N ILE A 62 22.44 0.99 15.37
CA ILE A 62 21.74 0.69 14.14
C ILE A 62 22.30 1.48 12.96
N TRP A 63 22.46 0.80 11.83
CA TRP A 63 22.70 1.40 10.54
C TRP A 63 21.42 1.38 9.71
N ILE A 64 21.07 2.49 9.08
CA ILE A 64 19.82 2.66 8.32
C ILE A 64 20.16 3.13 6.92
N GLU A 65 19.67 2.40 5.93
CA GLU A 65 19.73 2.75 4.51
C GLU A 65 18.32 2.81 3.94
N VAL A 66 17.97 3.90 3.30
CA VAL A 66 16.68 4.05 2.59
C VAL A 66 16.98 4.26 1.11
N ARG A 67 16.37 3.41 0.28
CA ARG A 67 16.35 3.55 -1.18
C ARG A 67 14.93 3.86 -1.63
N ASN A 68 14.80 4.74 -2.58
CA ASN A 68 13.52 5.04 -3.22
C ASN A 68 13.62 4.65 -4.69
N THR A 69 12.86 3.63 -5.10
CA THR A 69 12.76 3.16 -6.49
C THR A 69 11.37 3.43 -7.07
N SER A 70 10.55 4.22 -6.37
CA SER A 70 9.20 4.61 -6.81
C SER A 70 9.24 5.80 -7.78
N ASP A 71 8.10 6.12 -8.38
CA ASP A 71 7.92 7.28 -9.27
C ASP A 71 7.87 8.62 -8.52
N LYS A 72 7.95 8.62 -7.17
CA LYS A 72 7.94 9.80 -6.30
C LYS A 72 9.28 9.92 -5.56
N ASP A 73 10.25 10.51 -6.22
CA ASP A 73 11.61 10.75 -5.70
C ASP A 73 11.62 11.69 -4.47
N ASN A 74 10.60 12.54 -4.34
CA ASN A 74 10.43 13.47 -3.22
C ASN A 74 9.77 12.84 -1.97
N PHE A 75 9.48 11.53 -1.96
CA PHE A 75 8.97 10.86 -0.77
C PHE A 75 10.12 10.54 0.18
N ASP A 76 10.28 11.35 1.23
CA ASP A 76 11.35 11.19 2.24
C ASP A 76 10.87 10.35 3.43
N LEU A 77 11.65 9.32 3.74
CA LEU A 77 11.47 8.46 4.90
C LEU A 77 12.74 8.37 5.75
N GLU A 78 13.92 8.74 5.18
CA GLU A 78 15.20 8.50 5.84
C GLU A 78 15.39 9.35 7.09
N GLY A 79 15.16 10.65 6.98
CA GLY A 79 15.25 11.57 8.11
C GLY A 79 14.30 11.17 9.26
N PRO A 80 12.99 11.06 8.99
CA PRO A 80 12.00 10.65 9.99
C PRO A 80 12.28 9.33 10.69
N ILE A 81 12.74 8.29 9.96
CA ILE A 81 13.01 6.98 10.59
C ILE A 81 14.26 7.02 11.48
N LYS A 82 15.33 7.70 11.05
CA LYS A 82 16.53 7.88 11.85
C LYS A 82 16.23 8.60 13.17
N GLU A 83 15.45 9.67 13.11
CA GLU A 83 15.01 10.41 14.29
C GLU A 83 14.14 9.55 15.24
N ALA A 84 13.15 8.83 14.69
CA ALA A 84 12.25 7.99 15.48
C ALA A 84 12.98 6.85 16.20
N VAL A 85 13.95 6.22 15.54
CA VAL A 85 14.77 5.15 16.12
C VAL A 85 15.72 5.71 17.17
N ALA A 86 16.31 6.89 16.95
CA ALA A 86 17.15 7.57 17.94
C ALA A 86 16.36 7.93 19.21
N LYS A 87 15.11 8.37 19.09
CA LYS A 87 14.20 8.63 20.22
C LYS A 87 13.91 7.37 21.07
N ARG A 88 14.09 6.16 20.51
CA ARG A 88 13.96 4.89 21.23
C ARG A 88 15.28 4.42 21.90
N GLY A 89 16.28 5.29 21.89
CA GLY A 89 17.55 5.04 22.56
C GLY A 89 18.57 4.25 21.73
N TYR A 90 18.38 4.14 20.43
CA TYR A 90 19.35 3.57 19.51
C TYR A 90 20.28 4.65 18.96
N ARG A 91 21.58 4.34 18.92
CA ARG A 91 22.58 5.17 18.25
C ARG A 91 22.61 4.83 16.75
N VAL A 92 22.28 5.79 15.92
CA VAL A 92 22.38 5.65 14.47
C VAL A 92 23.83 5.85 14.04
N THR A 93 24.42 4.87 13.34
CA THR A 93 25.78 4.92 12.80
C THR A 93 25.79 5.00 11.29
N GLN A 94 26.88 5.53 10.73
CA GLN A 94 27.16 5.52 9.29
C GLN A 94 27.94 4.27 8.85
N ASP A 95 28.52 3.54 9.81
CA ASP A 95 29.30 2.32 9.54
C ASP A 95 28.43 1.07 9.76
N PRO A 96 28.10 0.31 8.69
CA PRO A 96 27.32 -0.92 8.81
C PRO A 96 28.02 -2.03 9.61
N ASP A 97 29.37 -2.00 9.71
CA ASP A 97 30.11 -3.03 10.44
C ASP A 97 30.07 -2.79 11.95
N GLU A 98 29.99 -1.53 12.39
CA GLU A 98 29.79 -1.18 13.80
C GLU A 98 28.37 -1.55 14.28
N ALA A 99 27.38 -1.50 13.40
CA ALA A 99 25.99 -1.68 13.75
C ALA A 99 25.67 -3.09 14.23
N HIS A 100 24.90 -3.21 15.32
CA HIS A 100 24.29 -4.48 15.74
C HIS A 100 23.06 -4.81 14.87
N TYR A 101 22.28 -3.79 14.52
CA TYR A 101 21.14 -3.89 13.62
C TYR A 101 21.41 -3.12 12.32
N ARG A 102 21.04 -3.70 11.18
CA ARG A 102 21.07 -3.02 9.88
C ARG A 102 19.68 -3.04 9.29
N LEU A 103 19.10 -1.87 9.09
CA LEU A 103 17.76 -1.68 8.53
C LEU A 103 17.89 -1.14 7.11
N GLN A 104 17.59 -1.97 6.14
CA GLN A 104 17.54 -1.61 4.73
C GLN A 104 16.08 -1.48 4.29
N ILE A 105 15.74 -0.34 3.74
CA ILE A 105 14.40 0.02 3.33
C ILE A 105 14.42 0.31 1.85
N ASN A 106 13.51 -0.27 1.09
CA ASN A 106 13.30 0.06 -0.32
C ASN A 106 11.85 0.46 -0.56
N ILE A 107 11.62 1.72 -0.88
CA ILE A 107 10.32 2.23 -1.27
C ILE A 107 10.09 1.82 -2.73
N LEU A 108 9.13 0.92 -2.94
CA LEU A 108 8.85 0.32 -4.26
C LEU A 108 7.87 1.14 -5.06
N GLN A 109 6.85 1.67 -4.38
CA GLN A 109 5.75 2.38 -5.03
C GLN A 109 5.17 3.44 -4.11
N VAL A 110 4.88 4.60 -4.68
CA VAL A 110 4.10 5.69 -4.07
C VAL A 110 3.13 6.18 -5.10
N SER A 111 1.85 5.83 -5.00
CA SER A 111 0.87 6.15 -6.05
C SER A 111 -0.54 6.29 -5.50
N LYS A 112 -1.42 6.89 -6.31
CA LYS A 112 -2.86 6.71 -6.11
C LYS A 112 -3.21 5.24 -6.34
N ALA A 113 -4.12 4.71 -5.53
CA ALA A 113 -4.60 3.34 -5.62
C ALA A 113 -6.12 3.32 -5.59
N ASP A 114 -6.71 2.31 -6.24
CA ASP A 114 -8.12 2.02 -6.02
C ASP A 114 -8.33 1.60 -4.55
N PRO A 115 -9.37 2.10 -3.86
CA PRO A 115 -9.62 1.77 -2.45
C PRO A 115 -9.72 0.26 -2.19
N THR A 116 -10.28 -0.51 -3.13
CA THR A 116 -10.39 -1.96 -3.04
C THR A 116 -9.02 -2.64 -3.15
N ALA A 117 -8.19 -2.16 -4.08
CA ALA A 117 -6.83 -2.67 -4.27
C ALA A 117 -5.94 -2.32 -3.06
N ALA A 118 -6.08 -1.13 -2.50
CA ALA A 118 -5.39 -0.72 -1.28
C ALA A 118 -5.79 -1.57 -0.08
N ALA A 119 -7.09 -1.84 0.09
CA ALA A 119 -7.59 -2.75 1.13
C ALA A 119 -7.06 -4.17 0.95
N ALA A 120 -7.04 -4.70 -0.28
CA ALA A 120 -6.46 -6.01 -0.58
C ALA A 120 -4.96 -6.06 -0.26
N ALA A 121 -4.21 -5.01 -0.57
CA ALA A 121 -2.79 -4.90 -0.24
C ALA A 121 -2.53 -4.93 1.28
N LEU A 122 -3.39 -4.31 2.07
CA LEU A 122 -3.31 -4.34 3.53
C LEU A 122 -3.64 -5.72 4.13
N HIS A 123 -4.41 -6.57 3.42
CA HIS A 123 -4.82 -7.89 3.92
C HIS A 123 -3.90 -9.03 3.48
N ASN A 124 -3.26 -8.88 2.33
CA ASN A 124 -2.50 -9.95 1.69
C ASN A 124 -1.01 -9.92 2.03
N GLY A 125 -0.52 -10.12 3.14
CA GLY A 125 0.91 -10.16 3.54
C GLY A 125 1.96 -10.39 2.42
N TYR A 126 3.20 -10.63 2.75
CA TYR A 126 4.32 -10.80 1.79
C TYR A 126 4.12 -11.98 0.81
N GLY A 127 3.41 -13.04 1.23
CA GLY A 127 3.14 -14.24 0.41
C GLY A 127 1.96 -14.08 -0.56
N GLY A 128 1.12 -13.08 -0.39
CA GLY A 128 0.09 -12.73 -1.35
C GLY A 128 0.74 -12.05 -2.55
N ALA A 129 0.55 -12.58 -3.76
CA ALA A 129 1.04 -11.98 -4.99
C ALA A 129 0.43 -10.58 -5.21
N ILE A 130 0.93 -9.60 -4.48
CA ILE A 130 0.80 -8.21 -4.92
C ILE A 130 1.81 -8.08 -6.06
N ALA A 131 1.42 -8.55 -7.24
CA ALA A 131 2.05 -8.09 -8.44
C ALA A 131 1.90 -6.56 -8.41
N LEU A 132 3.01 -5.81 -8.37
CA LEU A 132 3.01 -4.34 -8.34
C LEU A 132 2.11 -3.72 -9.42
N GLY A 133 1.87 -4.42 -10.53
CA GLY A 133 0.90 -4.07 -11.57
C GLY A 133 -0.57 -4.36 -11.23
N ALA A 134 -0.86 -5.25 -10.26
CA ALA A 134 -2.24 -5.56 -9.89
C ALA A 134 -2.87 -4.49 -9.00
N VAL A 135 -2.05 -3.76 -8.25
CA VAL A 135 -2.53 -2.72 -7.34
C VAL A 135 -2.95 -1.46 -8.09
N ALA A 136 -2.31 -1.16 -9.22
CA ALA A 136 -2.62 0.02 -10.03
C ALA A 136 -3.79 -0.18 -11.02
N GLY A 137 -4.35 -1.40 -11.14
CA GLY A 137 -5.43 -1.64 -12.11
C GLY A 137 -5.84 -3.09 -12.30
N GLY A 138 -5.19 -4.04 -11.63
CA GLY A 138 -5.44 -5.48 -11.84
C GLY A 138 -6.60 -6.07 -11.04
N GLY A 139 -7.18 -5.36 -10.10
CA GLY A 139 -8.26 -5.88 -9.24
C GLY A 139 -9.52 -6.28 -10.01
N LEU A 140 -9.83 -5.60 -11.10
CA LEU A 140 -11.01 -5.88 -11.93
C LEU A 140 -10.84 -7.10 -12.84
N GLY A 141 -9.61 -7.38 -13.30
CA GLY A 141 -9.33 -8.52 -14.18
C GLY A 141 -9.45 -9.89 -13.48
N TYR A 142 -9.17 -9.95 -12.17
CA TYR A 142 -9.30 -11.17 -11.38
C TYR A 142 -10.76 -11.47 -11.00
N ALA A 143 -11.51 -10.42 -10.67
CA ALA A 143 -12.93 -10.54 -10.35
C ALA A 143 -13.80 -10.95 -11.57
N ALA A 144 -13.31 -10.71 -12.79
CA ALA A 144 -13.99 -11.08 -14.04
C ALA A 144 -13.71 -12.53 -14.51
N GLY A 145 -13.07 -13.39 -13.70
CA GLY A 145 -12.90 -14.82 -14.01
C GLY A 145 -11.83 -15.15 -15.04
N GLY A 146 -10.99 -14.20 -15.39
CA GLY A 146 -9.89 -14.42 -16.34
C GLY A 146 -8.60 -14.85 -15.65
N GLY A 147 -8.33 -16.14 -15.47
CA GLY A 147 -7.11 -16.69 -14.88
C GLY A 147 -5.79 -15.93 -15.22
N TYR A 148 -4.67 -16.59 -15.30
CA TYR A 148 -3.35 -15.95 -15.58
C TYR A 148 -3.31 -15.04 -16.84
N GLY A 149 -4.17 -15.31 -17.86
CA GLY A 149 -4.33 -14.46 -19.04
C GLY A 149 -5.02 -13.13 -18.74
N GLY A 150 -5.93 -13.08 -17.77
CA GLY A 150 -6.61 -11.86 -17.31
C GLY A 150 -5.69 -10.92 -16.52
N LEU A 151 -4.67 -11.47 -15.83
CA LEU A 151 -3.66 -10.66 -15.13
C LEU A 151 -2.76 -9.86 -16.10
N ALA A 152 -2.36 -10.46 -17.22
CA ALA A 152 -1.54 -9.77 -18.21
C ALA A 152 -2.36 -8.71 -18.99
N GLY A 153 -3.60 -9.05 -19.39
CA GLY A 153 -4.50 -8.11 -20.07
C GLY A 153 -5.04 -7.02 -19.14
N GLY A 154 -5.34 -7.37 -17.88
CA GLY A 154 -5.82 -6.44 -16.86
C GLY A 154 -4.74 -5.45 -16.40
N ALA A 155 -3.47 -5.88 -16.34
CA ALA A 155 -2.36 -4.98 -16.00
C ALA A 155 -2.11 -3.93 -17.09
N PHE A 156 -2.26 -4.28 -18.38
CA PHE A 156 -2.12 -3.32 -19.46
C PHE A 156 -3.36 -2.42 -19.65
N ALA A 157 -4.56 -2.99 -19.61
CA ALA A 157 -5.79 -2.21 -19.73
C ALA A 157 -6.12 -1.45 -18.44
N GLY A 158 -5.84 -2.03 -17.28
CA GLY A 158 -6.06 -1.40 -15.98
C GLY A 158 -5.02 -0.35 -15.63
N GLY A 159 -3.76 -0.49 -16.06
CA GLY A 159 -2.73 0.53 -15.90
C GLY A 159 -2.99 1.79 -16.70
N ALA A 160 -3.59 1.64 -17.90
CA ALA A 160 -3.97 2.79 -18.73
C ALA A 160 -5.34 3.38 -18.34
N LEU A 161 -6.25 2.56 -17.78
CA LEU A 161 -7.60 2.99 -17.42
C LEU A 161 -7.83 3.06 -15.90
N GLY A 162 -7.10 2.27 -15.09
CA GLY A 162 -7.21 2.26 -13.63
C GLY A 162 -6.62 3.48 -12.96
N GLY A 163 -5.71 4.20 -13.63
CA GLY A 163 -5.32 5.55 -13.22
C GLY A 163 -6.43 6.59 -13.39
N LEU A 164 -7.54 6.22 -14.03
CA LEU A 164 -8.67 7.11 -14.32
C LEU A 164 -9.99 6.66 -13.69
N THR A 165 -10.06 5.53 -12.98
CA THR A 165 -11.22 5.19 -12.16
C THR A 165 -11.17 5.97 -10.84
N GLU A 166 -11.13 7.29 -10.95
CA GLU A 166 -11.71 8.15 -9.94
C GLU A 166 -13.18 7.76 -9.89
N HIS A 167 -13.61 7.06 -8.84
CA HIS A 167 -15.03 6.87 -8.59
C HIS A 167 -15.64 8.25 -8.40
N VAL A 168 -16.12 8.81 -9.51
CA VAL A 168 -16.82 10.09 -9.52
C VAL A 168 -18.20 9.82 -8.90
N THR A 169 -18.27 9.90 -7.59
CA THR A 169 -19.55 9.94 -6.86
C THR A 169 -20.09 11.38 -6.88
N GLY A 170 -20.45 11.84 -8.06
CA GLY A 170 -20.84 13.24 -8.28
C GLY A 170 -19.69 14.08 -8.84
N ALA A 171 -20.00 15.12 -9.61
CA ALA A 171 -19.06 15.92 -10.40
C ALA A 171 -17.99 16.67 -9.57
N PHE A 172 -18.06 16.68 -8.23
CA PHE A 172 -17.24 17.53 -7.37
C PHE A 172 -16.54 16.83 -6.20
N VAL A 173 -16.81 15.56 -5.91
CA VAL A 173 -16.23 14.84 -4.77
C VAL A 173 -15.65 13.50 -5.23
N LYS A 174 -14.35 13.32 -4.98
CA LYS A 174 -13.61 12.11 -5.34
C LYS A 174 -13.14 11.42 -4.07
N ASP A 175 -13.37 10.11 -3.95
CA ASP A 175 -12.73 9.28 -2.94
C ASP A 175 -11.31 8.94 -3.43
N VAL A 176 -10.28 9.46 -2.74
CA VAL A 176 -8.90 9.31 -3.18
C VAL A 176 -8.10 8.55 -2.12
N THR A 177 -7.40 7.51 -2.56
CA THR A 177 -6.48 6.74 -1.74
C THR A 177 -5.08 6.85 -2.30
N PHE A 178 -4.12 7.23 -1.47
CA PHE A 178 -2.69 7.05 -1.76
C PHE A 178 -2.17 5.83 -1.03
N MET A 179 -1.20 5.15 -1.64
CA MET A 179 -0.58 3.96 -1.08
C MET A 179 0.92 4.00 -1.27
N VAL A 180 1.63 3.56 -0.24
CA VAL A 180 3.08 3.31 -0.27
C VAL A 180 3.33 1.83 0.01
N ILE A 181 4.13 1.20 -0.84
CA ILE A 181 4.62 -0.17 -0.67
C ILE A 181 6.13 -0.10 -0.44
N THR A 182 6.57 -0.70 0.65
CA THR A 182 7.96 -0.67 1.10
C THR A 182 8.43 -2.07 1.46
N ASP A 183 9.55 -2.52 0.89
CA ASP A 183 10.23 -3.74 1.30
C ASP A 183 11.34 -3.41 2.28
N ILE A 184 11.48 -4.24 3.30
CA ILE A 184 12.40 -4.05 4.40
C ILE A 184 13.21 -5.32 4.60
N GLN A 185 14.52 -5.15 4.74
CA GLN A 185 15.41 -6.18 5.25
C GLN A 185 16.03 -5.69 6.56
N LEU A 186 15.70 -6.38 7.64
CA LEU A 186 16.29 -6.17 8.94
C LEU A 186 17.31 -7.28 9.21
N VAL A 187 18.52 -6.90 9.53
CA VAL A 187 19.62 -7.81 9.86
C VAL A 187 20.05 -7.57 11.31
N GLU A 188 20.06 -8.63 12.09
CA GLU A 188 20.49 -8.64 13.49
C GLU A 188 21.77 -9.49 13.64
N LYS A 189 22.81 -8.96 14.28
CA LYS A 189 23.99 -9.77 14.63
C LYS A 189 23.60 -10.82 15.65
N ALA A 190 23.90 -12.09 15.37
CA ALA A 190 23.68 -13.17 16.32
C ALA A 190 24.63 -13.05 17.52
N ALA A 191 24.21 -13.59 18.67
CA ALA A 191 25.05 -13.65 19.84
C ALA A 191 26.35 -14.44 19.56
N PRO A 192 27.46 -14.14 20.27
CA PRO A 192 28.71 -14.89 20.13
C PRO A 192 28.48 -16.38 20.34
N GLY A 193 28.98 -17.22 19.42
CA GLY A 193 28.83 -18.66 19.48
C GLY A 193 27.56 -19.23 18.84
N VAL A 194 26.62 -18.39 18.44
CA VAL A 194 25.42 -18.80 17.70
C VAL A 194 25.73 -18.88 16.21
N ILE A 195 25.45 -20.03 15.62
CA ILE A 195 25.52 -20.26 14.17
C ILE A 195 24.11 -20.22 13.63
N VAL A 196 23.84 -19.28 12.73
CA VAL A 196 22.55 -19.16 12.03
C VAL A 196 22.66 -19.87 10.69
N ARG A 197 21.82 -20.88 10.46
CA ARG A 197 21.63 -21.47 9.15
C ARG A 197 20.44 -20.80 8.50
N GLN A 198 20.64 -20.22 7.34
CA GLN A 198 19.59 -19.57 6.57
C GLN A 198 19.41 -20.32 5.24
N ASP A 199 18.24 -20.89 5.06
CA ASP A 199 17.84 -21.48 3.80
C ASP A 199 16.90 -20.50 3.08
N SER A 200 17.26 -20.10 1.86
CA SER A 200 16.42 -19.24 1.04
C SER A 200 16.06 -19.92 -0.26
N GLN A 201 14.77 -19.89 -0.61
CA GLN A 201 14.26 -20.36 -1.89
C GLN A 201 13.70 -19.17 -2.66
N GLN A 202 14.20 -18.93 -3.86
CA GLN A 202 13.68 -17.92 -4.76
C GLN A 202 13.14 -18.57 -6.03
N ASN A 203 11.87 -18.34 -6.29
CA ASN A 203 11.23 -18.70 -7.55
C ASN A 203 11.30 -17.52 -8.50
N LEU A 204 12.27 -17.52 -9.40
CA LEU A 204 12.44 -16.50 -10.42
C LEU A 204 11.63 -16.90 -11.64
N LYS A 205 10.56 -16.15 -11.95
CA LYS A 205 9.81 -16.29 -13.18
C LYS A 205 10.38 -15.31 -14.21
N GLN A 206 11.00 -15.82 -15.26
CA GLN A 206 11.47 -15.02 -16.38
C GLN A 206 10.53 -15.21 -17.57
N GLY A 207 9.89 -14.11 -17.98
CA GLY A 207 9.16 -14.01 -19.26
C GLY A 207 8.12 -15.11 -19.50
N MET A 208 7.94 -15.48 -20.75
CA MET A 208 6.88 -16.37 -21.23
C MET A 208 7.19 -17.86 -21.12
N GLY A 209 8.18 -18.33 -20.39
CA GLY A 209 8.42 -19.78 -20.44
C GLY A 209 9.46 -20.39 -19.52
N GLY A 210 10.09 -19.65 -18.63
CA GLY A 210 11.08 -20.18 -17.71
C GLY A 210 10.78 -19.90 -16.24
N SER A 211 10.77 -20.92 -15.40
CA SER A 211 10.88 -20.78 -13.95
C SER A 211 12.24 -21.28 -13.51
N GLN A 212 13.03 -20.43 -12.87
CA GLN A 212 14.27 -20.83 -12.24
C GLN A 212 14.05 -20.84 -10.72
N GLN A 213 14.27 -21.99 -10.12
CA GLN A 213 14.29 -22.11 -8.67
C GLN A 213 15.75 -22.06 -8.21
N GLN A 214 16.05 -21.03 -7.43
CA GLN A 214 17.35 -20.89 -6.79
C GLN A 214 17.18 -21.18 -5.30
N SER A 215 17.86 -22.19 -4.78
CA SER A 215 17.99 -22.45 -3.36
C SER A 215 19.43 -22.17 -2.92
N SER A 216 19.59 -21.45 -1.82
CA SER A 216 20.89 -21.26 -1.19
C SER A 216 20.79 -21.56 0.29
N SER A 217 21.79 -22.29 0.82
CA SER A 217 21.96 -22.51 2.24
C SER A 217 23.26 -21.85 2.67
N GLU A 218 23.16 -20.89 3.58
CA GLU A 218 24.31 -20.11 4.06
C GLU A 218 24.42 -20.23 5.58
N VAL A 219 25.65 -20.46 6.06
CA VAL A 219 25.96 -20.34 7.48
C VAL A 219 26.42 -18.91 7.72
N THR A 220 25.69 -18.15 8.52
CA THR A 220 25.94 -16.74 8.78
C THR A 220 25.96 -16.44 10.28
N LYS A 221 26.58 -15.32 10.64
CA LYS A 221 26.52 -14.74 12.00
C LYS A 221 25.41 -13.72 12.16
N ASN A 222 24.48 -13.67 11.20
CA ASN A 222 23.40 -12.70 11.18
C ASN A 222 22.06 -13.38 10.98
N LYS A 223 21.05 -12.94 11.72
CA LYS A 223 19.65 -13.25 11.44
C LYS A 223 19.11 -12.22 10.45
N LYS A 224 18.44 -12.63 9.39
CA LYS A 224 17.87 -11.73 8.37
C LYS A 224 16.35 -11.91 8.35
N TYR A 225 15.62 -10.81 8.47
CA TYR A 225 14.17 -10.75 8.38
C TYR A 225 13.78 -9.91 7.16
N ARG A 226 12.84 -10.38 6.38
CA ARG A 226 12.30 -9.64 5.23
C ARG A 226 10.82 -9.42 5.43
N VAL A 227 10.39 -8.17 5.38
CA VAL A 227 9.02 -7.77 5.66
C VAL A 227 8.60 -6.77 4.60
N ARG A 228 7.35 -6.84 4.16
CA ARG A 228 6.70 -5.81 3.35
C ARG A 228 5.80 -4.98 4.25
N VAL A 229 5.87 -3.68 4.09
CA VAL A 229 4.98 -2.74 4.76
C VAL A 229 4.18 -1.99 3.72
N VAL A 230 2.87 -1.98 3.92
CA VAL A 230 1.93 -1.21 3.11
C VAL A 230 1.33 -0.13 4.00
N SER A 231 1.36 1.11 3.53
CA SER A 231 0.69 2.23 4.17
C SER A 231 -0.28 2.87 3.20
N THR A 232 -1.49 3.15 3.65
CA THR A 232 -2.53 3.80 2.85
C THR A 232 -3.03 5.04 3.56
N ALA A 233 -3.38 6.07 2.78
CA ALA A 233 -4.04 7.28 3.24
C ALA A 233 -5.26 7.53 2.36
N ASN A 234 -6.45 7.62 2.97
CA ASN A 234 -7.71 7.80 2.26
C ASN A 234 -8.47 9.00 2.80
N LYS A 235 -8.99 9.83 1.89
CA LYS A 235 -9.84 10.98 2.20
C LYS A 235 -10.58 11.45 0.95
N ALA A 236 -11.71 12.14 1.13
CA ALA A 236 -12.37 12.86 0.04
C ALA A 236 -11.46 13.97 -0.49
N ASN A 237 -11.24 13.99 -1.81
CA ASN A 237 -10.39 14.97 -2.52
C ASN A 237 -8.95 15.06 -1.97
N LEU A 238 -8.36 13.93 -1.55
CA LEU A 238 -7.01 13.89 -1.00
C LEU A 238 -5.97 14.25 -2.06
N GLU A 239 -5.10 15.19 -1.73
CA GLU A 239 -3.94 15.56 -2.53
C GLU A 239 -2.66 14.91 -1.98
N TYR A 240 -1.65 14.75 -2.84
CA TYR A 240 -0.39 14.10 -2.48
C TYR A 240 0.34 14.81 -1.33
N ASP A 241 0.37 16.13 -1.35
CA ASP A 241 1.07 16.95 -0.35
C ASP A 241 0.47 16.80 1.07
N GLU A 242 -0.82 16.45 1.16
CA GLU A 242 -1.49 16.12 2.42
C GLU A 242 -1.27 14.63 2.79
N ALA A 243 -1.28 13.74 1.81
CA ALA A 243 -1.11 12.31 2.03
C ALA A 243 0.32 11.92 2.44
N ALA A 244 1.34 12.50 1.79
CA ALA A 244 2.72 12.12 1.95
C ALA A 244 3.24 12.22 3.41
N PRO A 245 3.05 13.32 4.15
CA PRO A 245 3.49 13.39 5.55
C PRO A 245 2.76 12.39 6.45
N ALA A 246 1.48 12.12 6.21
CA ALA A 246 0.71 11.17 6.98
C ALA A 246 1.16 9.71 6.73
N LEU A 247 1.45 9.36 5.48
CA LEU A 247 2.02 8.06 5.09
C LEU A 247 3.42 7.88 5.68
N THR A 248 4.28 8.91 5.60
CA THR A 248 5.61 8.91 6.23
C THR A 248 5.51 8.68 7.74
N GLN A 249 4.58 9.35 8.41
CA GLN A 249 4.36 9.16 9.85
C GLN A 249 3.89 7.73 10.18
N GLY A 250 2.96 7.18 9.39
CA GLY A 250 2.48 5.81 9.54
C GLY A 250 3.62 4.78 9.40
N LEU A 251 4.41 4.90 8.33
CA LEU A 251 5.58 4.06 8.09
C LEU A 251 6.62 4.21 9.21
N THR A 252 6.98 5.43 9.57
CA THR A 252 7.95 5.71 10.63
C THR A 252 7.54 5.10 11.95
N ARG A 253 6.27 5.22 12.35
CA ARG A 253 5.72 4.62 13.57
C ARG A 253 5.82 3.09 13.52
N SER A 254 5.42 2.49 12.41
CA SER A 254 5.42 1.05 12.22
C SER A 254 6.85 0.50 12.26
N LEU A 255 7.78 1.10 11.52
CA LEU A 255 9.17 0.66 11.42
C LEU A 255 9.96 0.89 12.70
N SER A 256 9.83 2.06 13.32
CA SER A 256 10.47 2.30 14.61
C SER A 256 9.92 1.40 15.70
N GLY A 257 8.68 0.90 15.57
CA GLY A 257 8.05 -0.05 16.48
C GLY A 257 8.74 -1.41 16.58
N LEU A 258 9.61 -1.74 15.63
CA LEU A 258 10.44 -2.97 15.67
C LEU A 258 11.53 -2.92 16.74
N PHE A 259 11.91 -1.73 17.18
CA PHE A 259 12.97 -1.42 18.15
C PHE A 259 12.36 -0.89 19.45
#